data_e8ba8c617980de097cbf58cdfc6b3adb
#
_entry.id   e8ba8c617980de097cbf58cdfc6b3adb
#
_cell.length_a   1.000
_cell.length_b   1.000
_cell.length_c   1.000
_cell.angle_alpha   90.00
_cell.angle_beta   90.00
_cell.angle_gamma   90.00
#
_symmetry.space_group_name_H-M   'P 1'
#
loop_
_entity.id
_entity.type
_entity.pdbx_description
1 polymer ?
#
loop_
_entity_poly.entity_id
_entity_poly.type
_entity_poly.pdbx_seq_one_letter_code
_entity_poly.pdbx_strand_id
1 'polypeptide(L)'
;MLAAGALLPAAAQGLLETGPLAHRFGLTLERGERQEMLGPLLAWQKGETNSNSLWTVAPFMSLYREPEIERTELDVLYPLFSYDRFGTEYRWHLAQFLNFHGSLSLDDEAKRRRNLFPFFFSQRSSNPTNDYWSLLPVYGHFRNHLFRDEVRFVAAPLYVWSRKGQVETDNYLFPFFHLRHGGGVSGWQLLPFLGHETKSSSVRTNALTDEPEVLPGHDKWFALFPFFHHEDLGLGTENPEKRRSFILLYSLQRSPERDNTTLFWPFFSYTEDRKEKFKEWGMPFPFIGWARGEGKHADRVWPFWGKATNASMQSDFFLWPLYTHRHVRTPEVERERTRILWFPYSQTVLRSPVTGVERRRRDLWPLFSWNRDFDGKERLQVLAIAEPVIPDNKSIARSWSPLWSLYRAEKDPKTGASSRSLLWNLWRRDETKDTVRTSSFFGVVRTRRTADGTSWRYFWRPFADEPKPSAVPTALASPTTGAHRGDLFGPRPARGVTAGTVAAR
;
A
#
# COMPACT_ATOMS: atom_id res chain seq x y z
N MET A 1 26.76 -9.04 -7.28
CA MET A 1 26.03 -9.67 -6.14
C MET A 1 25.11 -10.80 -6.64
N LEU A 2 25.67 -11.84 -7.24
CA LEU A 2 24.94 -12.94 -7.90
C LEU A 2 25.42 -14.33 -7.49
N ALA A 3 26.13 -14.45 -6.37
CA ALA A 3 26.75 -15.73 -5.98
C ALA A 3 26.14 -16.43 -4.76
N ALA A 4 25.05 -15.90 -4.18
CA ALA A 4 24.44 -16.54 -3.00
C ALA A 4 23.46 -17.69 -3.34
N GLY A 5 23.16 -17.92 -4.63
CA GLY A 5 22.26 -19.00 -5.08
C GLY A 5 22.94 -20.35 -5.37
N ALA A 6 24.25 -20.44 -5.25
CA ALA A 6 25.02 -21.59 -5.74
C ALA A 6 25.52 -22.55 -4.64
N LEU A 7 25.07 -22.42 -3.40
CA LEU A 7 25.63 -23.16 -2.26
C LEU A 7 24.67 -24.19 -1.62
N LEU A 8 23.77 -24.80 -2.39
CA LEU A 8 23.22 -26.08 -1.97
C LEU A 8 23.95 -27.19 -2.74
N PRO A 9 24.90 -27.91 -2.11
CA PRO A 9 25.59 -28.99 -2.80
C PRO A 9 24.63 -30.09 -3.21
N ALA A 10 24.95 -30.84 -4.27
CA ALA A 10 24.17 -31.98 -4.77
C ALA A 10 23.86 -33.02 -3.66
N ALA A 11 24.63 -33.06 -2.60
CA ALA A 11 24.36 -33.84 -1.40
C ALA A 11 23.08 -33.43 -0.64
N ALA A 12 22.63 -32.17 -0.76
CA ALA A 12 21.35 -31.73 -0.18
C ALA A 12 20.14 -32.29 -0.93
N GLN A 13 20.30 -32.66 -2.20
CA GLN A 13 19.23 -33.24 -3.01
C GLN A 13 18.81 -34.63 -2.55
N GLY A 14 19.78 -35.46 -2.07
CA GLY A 14 19.47 -36.77 -1.50
C GLY A 14 18.97 -36.72 -0.05
N LEU A 15 19.32 -35.67 0.70
CA LEU A 15 18.85 -35.42 2.08
C LEU A 15 17.39 -34.90 2.13
N LEU A 16 16.91 -34.34 1.06
CA LEU A 16 15.52 -33.79 0.96
C LEU A 16 14.43 -34.86 1.01
N GLU A 17 14.78 -36.12 0.87
CA GLU A 17 13.82 -37.24 0.91
C GLU A 17 13.90 -38.06 2.21
N THR A 18 14.84 -37.78 3.08
CA THR A 18 15.14 -38.62 4.24
C THR A 18 14.93 -37.87 5.55
N GLY A 19 13.81 -38.09 6.17
CA GLY A 19 13.62 -37.89 7.57
C GLY A 19 13.05 -36.57 8.05
N PRO A 20 13.09 -36.32 9.36
CA PRO A 20 12.47 -35.17 10.02
C PRO A 20 13.07 -33.85 9.58
N LEU A 21 14.16 -33.87 8.83
CA LEU A 21 14.83 -32.70 8.31
C LEU A 21 14.17 -32.15 7.02
N ALA A 22 13.41 -32.97 6.28
CA ALA A 22 12.78 -32.58 5.04
C ALA A 22 11.37 -33.18 4.88
N HIS A 23 10.40 -32.33 4.59
CA HIS A 23 9.02 -32.74 4.38
C HIS A 23 8.47 -32.12 3.08
N ARG A 24 7.91 -32.96 2.19
CA ARG A 24 7.30 -32.55 0.93
C ARG A 24 5.79 -32.74 0.97
N PHE A 25 5.04 -31.75 0.53
CA PHE A 25 3.58 -31.80 0.50
C PHE A 25 3.01 -30.92 -0.63
N GLY A 26 1.79 -31.27 -1.07
CA GLY A 26 1.06 -30.47 -2.05
C GLY A 26 0.50 -29.17 -1.45
N LEU A 27 0.41 -28.13 -2.25
CA LEU A 27 -0.28 -26.89 -1.88
C LEU A 27 -1.80 -27.09 -1.97
N THR A 28 -2.53 -26.53 -1.04
CA THR A 28 -4.00 -26.64 -0.97
C THR A 28 -4.71 -25.55 -1.75
N LEU A 29 -4.23 -24.31 -1.65
CA LEU A 29 -4.88 -23.15 -2.24
C LEU A 29 -4.37 -22.81 -3.63
N GLU A 30 -3.23 -23.36 -4.01
CA GLU A 30 -2.61 -23.22 -5.32
C GLU A 30 -2.20 -24.61 -5.80
N ARG A 31 -2.03 -24.78 -7.10
CA ARG A 31 -1.49 -26.03 -7.64
C ARG A 31 0.03 -25.97 -7.53
N GLY A 32 0.63 -27.01 -6.98
CA GLY A 32 2.07 -27.10 -6.82
C GLY A 32 2.48 -27.83 -5.56
N GLU A 33 3.76 -27.77 -5.26
CA GLU A 33 4.39 -28.49 -4.16
C GLU A 33 5.25 -27.56 -3.32
N ARG A 34 5.34 -27.90 -2.05
CA ARG A 34 6.23 -27.22 -1.08
C ARG A 34 7.07 -28.26 -0.35
N GLN A 35 8.34 -27.95 -0.22
CA GLN A 35 9.30 -28.70 0.60
C GLN A 35 9.76 -27.80 1.76
N GLU A 36 9.77 -28.34 2.95
CA GLU A 36 10.27 -27.67 4.14
C GLU A 36 11.37 -28.50 4.78
N MET A 37 12.43 -27.85 5.25
CA MET A 37 13.55 -28.46 5.93
C MET A 37 13.82 -27.75 7.26
N LEU A 38 14.19 -28.52 8.29
CA LEU A 38 14.37 -28.01 9.65
C LEU A 38 13.11 -27.26 10.15
N GLY A 39 11.94 -27.87 9.95
CA GLY A 39 10.66 -27.18 10.12
C GLY A 39 10.49 -26.09 9.05
N PRO A 40 10.04 -24.89 9.43
CA PRO A 40 9.81 -23.80 8.48
C PRO A 40 11.05 -22.96 8.15
N LEU A 41 12.24 -23.28 8.71
CA LEU A 41 13.44 -22.46 8.55
C LEU A 41 13.92 -22.40 7.10
N LEU A 42 13.83 -23.54 6.39
CA LEU A 42 14.17 -23.61 4.97
C LEU A 42 12.94 -24.10 4.22
N ALA A 43 12.50 -23.36 3.23
CA ALA A 43 11.38 -23.77 2.42
C ALA A 43 11.62 -23.48 0.93
N TRP A 44 11.16 -24.41 0.12
CA TRP A 44 11.11 -24.27 -1.32
C TRP A 44 9.70 -24.64 -1.81
N GLN A 45 9.13 -23.79 -2.65
CA GLN A 45 7.80 -24.00 -3.24
C GLN A 45 7.89 -23.82 -4.74
N LYS A 46 7.15 -24.64 -5.48
CA LYS A 46 7.05 -24.57 -6.92
C LYS A 46 5.60 -24.77 -7.35
N GLY A 47 5.12 -23.88 -8.22
CA GLY A 47 3.82 -24.01 -8.88
C GLY A 47 3.82 -25.12 -9.93
N GLU A 48 2.65 -25.60 -10.34
CA GLU A 48 2.48 -26.77 -11.22
C GLU A 48 3.18 -26.61 -12.59
N THR A 49 3.08 -25.49 -13.24
CA THR A 49 3.66 -25.23 -14.58
C THR A 49 4.93 -24.39 -14.54
N ASN A 50 5.71 -24.41 -13.43
CA ASN A 50 6.76 -23.45 -13.17
C ASN A 50 6.26 -21.98 -13.11
N SER A 51 4.96 -21.77 -12.99
CA SER A 51 4.34 -20.45 -12.96
C SER A 51 4.89 -19.57 -11.84
N ASN A 52 5.22 -20.18 -10.69
CA ASN A 52 5.83 -19.49 -9.58
C ASN A 52 6.82 -20.36 -8.81
N SER A 53 7.77 -19.74 -8.16
CA SER A 53 8.69 -20.38 -7.24
C SER A 53 8.99 -19.49 -6.04
N LEU A 54 9.14 -20.10 -4.87
CA LEU A 54 9.51 -19.43 -3.63
C LEU A 54 10.67 -20.17 -2.96
N TRP A 55 11.72 -19.45 -2.62
CA TRP A 55 12.79 -19.88 -1.76
C TRP A 55 12.77 -19.07 -0.47
N THR A 56 12.85 -19.73 0.66
CA THR A 56 12.83 -19.05 1.95
C THR A 56 13.86 -19.67 2.89
N VAL A 57 14.65 -18.80 3.50
CA VAL A 57 15.50 -19.09 4.67
C VAL A 57 14.98 -18.20 5.78
N ALA A 58 13.95 -18.66 6.47
CA ALA A 58 13.21 -17.83 7.43
C ALA A 58 14.04 -17.59 8.70
N PRO A 59 14.07 -16.36 9.25
CA PRO A 59 13.48 -15.12 8.74
C PRO A 59 14.40 -14.32 7.81
N PHE A 60 15.58 -14.86 7.47
CA PHE A 60 16.70 -14.11 6.89
C PHE A 60 16.48 -13.71 5.46
N MET A 61 15.88 -14.59 4.63
CA MET A 61 15.74 -14.33 3.20
C MET A 61 14.51 -15.02 2.63
N SER A 62 13.83 -14.35 1.72
CA SER A 62 12.84 -14.97 0.82
C SER A 62 13.02 -14.47 -0.61
N LEU A 63 12.98 -15.38 -1.57
CA LEU A 63 13.05 -15.09 -3.00
C LEU A 63 11.83 -15.70 -3.68
N TYR A 64 10.95 -14.85 -4.18
CA TYR A 64 9.77 -15.22 -4.95
C TYR A 64 9.97 -14.86 -6.43
N ARG A 65 9.62 -15.76 -7.31
CA ARG A 65 9.66 -15.55 -8.76
C ARG A 65 8.39 -16.04 -9.40
N GLU A 66 7.89 -15.27 -10.34
CA GLU A 66 6.72 -15.57 -11.16
C GLU A 66 7.07 -15.21 -12.62
N PRO A 67 7.63 -16.16 -13.37
CA PRO A 67 8.17 -15.92 -14.71
C PRO A 67 7.13 -15.45 -15.72
N GLU A 68 5.88 -15.91 -15.63
CA GLU A 68 4.79 -15.56 -16.56
C GLU A 68 4.52 -14.05 -16.61
N ILE A 69 4.67 -13.35 -15.49
CA ILE A 69 4.49 -11.89 -15.39
C ILE A 69 5.81 -11.18 -15.10
N GLU A 70 6.94 -11.84 -15.32
CA GLU A 70 8.29 -11.32 -15.07
C GLU A 70 8.49 -10.70 -13.68
N ARG A 71 7.86 -11.27 -12.65
CA ARG A 71 7.92 -10.77 -11.28
C ARG A 71 9.00 -11.48 -10.47
N THR A 72 9.83 -10.70 -9.79
CA THR A 72 10.82 -11.20 -8.84
C THR A 72 10.79 -10.33 -7.58
N GLU A 73 10.64 -10.96 -6.42
CA GLU A 73 10.68 -10.30 -5.11
C GLU A 73 11.75 -10.98 -4.26
N LEU A 74 12.68 -10.20 -3.73
CA LEU A 74 13.72 -10.65 -2.81
C LEU A 74 13.67 -9.83 -1.54
N ASP A 75 13.45 -10.48 -0.42
CA ASP A 75 13.52 -9.87 0.91
C ASP A 75 14.74 -10.43 1.65
N VAL A 76 15.49 -9.57 2.33
CA VAL A 76 16.56 -9.96 3.24
C VAL A 76 16.32 -9.27 4.58
N LEU A 77 16.10 -10.07 5.65
CA LEU A 77 15.74 -9.58 6.97
C LEU A 77 14.61 -8.53 6.91
N TYR A 78 13.55 -8.85 6.14
CA TYR A 78 12.45 -7.88 5.95
C TYR A 78 11.99 -7.26 7.27
N PRO A 79 11.87 -5.91 7.39
CA PRO A 79 11.86 -4.91 6.33
C PRO A 79 13.22 -4.23 6.06
N LEU A 80 14.35 -4.82 6.43
CA LEU A 80 15.66 -4.18 6.27
C LEU A 80 16.05 -3.99 4.81
N PHE A 81 15.93 -5.04 3.99
CA PHE A 81 16.15 -4.95 2.55
C PHE A 81 15.04 -5.65 1.80
N SER A 82 14.52 -4.99 0.76
CA SER A 82 13.61 -5.58 -0.21
C SER A 82 13.94 -5.15 -1.63
N TYR A 83 13.82 -6.07 -2.57
CA TYR A 83 13.96 -5.87 -4.01
C TYR A 83 12.75 -6.44 -4.71
N ASP A 84 12.07 -5.61 -5.47
CA ASP A 84 10.92 -5.96 -6.31
C ASP A 84 11.25 -5.66 -7.76
N ARG A 85 10.97 -6.59 -8.64
CA ARG A 85 11.02 -6.42 -10.10
C ARG A 85 9.71 -6.88 -10.71
N PHE A 86 9.18 -6.09 -11.63
CA PHE A 86 8.02 -6.42 -12.45
C PHE A 86 8.30 -6.00 -13.90
N GLY A 87 8.44 -6.97 -14.78
CA GLY A 87 8.90 -6.72 -16.14
C GLY A 87 10.26 -6.03 -16.17
N THR A 88 10.29 -4.88 -16.81
CA THR A 88 11.50 -4.03 -16.88
C THR A 88 11.68 -3.13 -15.68
N GLU A 89 10.65 -2.90 -14.88
CA GLU A 89 10.72 -2.04 -13.70
C GLU A 89 11.29 -2.77 -12.51
N TYR A 90 12.17 -2.09 -11.76
CA TYR A 90 12.72 -2.61 -10.52
C TYR A 90 12.72 -1.55 -9.41
N ARG A 91 12.58 -2.02 -8.19
CA ARG A 91 12.61 -1.21 -6.98
C ARG A 91 13.38 -1.96 -5.90
N TRP A 92 14.23 -1.27 -5.17
CA TRP A 92 14.80 -1.82 -3.95
C TRP A 92 14.89 -0.77 -2.84
N HIS A 93 14.77 -1.22 -1.62
CA HIS A 93 14.77 -0.44 -0.41
C HIS A 93 15.76 -1.02 0.58
N LEU A 94 16.55 -0.17 1.22
CA LEU A 94 17.39 -0.54 2.34
C LEU A 94 17.02 0.31 3.56
N ALA A 95 16.54 -0.36 4.63
CA ALA A 95 16.10 0.25 5.89
C ALA A 95 15.14 1.45 5.67
N GLN A 96 14.44 1.49 4.55
CA GLN A 96 13.55 2.57 4.10
C GLN A 96 14.22 3.95 3.88
N PHE A 97 15.49 4.11 4.21
CA PHE A 97 16.25 5.35 3.98
C PHE A 97 16.84 5.42 2.58
N LEU A 98 17.30 4.31 2.05
CA LEU A 98 17.79 4.21 0.67
C LEU A 98 16.74 3.55 -0.20
N ASN A 99 16.29 4.28 -1.21
CA ASN A 99 15.28 3.81 -2.16
C ASN A 99 15.80 4.01 -3.58
N PHE A 100 15.82 2.93 -4.36
CA PHE A 100 16.13 2.97 -5.78
C PHE A 100 14.96 2.41 -6.56
N HIS A 101 14.60 3.12 -7.60
CA HIS A 101 13.57 2.72 -8.53
C HIS A 101 14.06 2.99 -9.95
N GLY A 102 13.88 2.05 -10.85
CA GLY A 102 14.30 2.22 -12.24
C GLY A 102 13.59 1.28 -13.18
N SER A 103 13.83 1.48 -14.47
CA SER A 103 13.41 0.60 -15.53
C SER A 103 14.63 0.16 -16.34
N LEU A 104 14.61 -1.07 -16.84
CA LEU A 104 15.58 -1.61 -17.80
C LEU A 104 15.16 -1.28 -19.25
N SER A 105 13.92 -0.81 -19.46
CA SER A 105 13.45 -0.36 -20.77
C SER A 105 14.16 0.93 -21.19
N LEU A 106 14.37 1.06 -22.51
CA LEU A 106 14.88 2.28 -23.16
C LEU A 106 13.72 3.21 -23.59
N ASP A 107 12.48 2.85 -23.31
CA ASP A 107 11.30 3.62 -23.69
C ASP A 107 11.27 5.01 -23.05
N ASP A 108 10.57 5.94 -23.70
CA ASP A 108 10.54 7.37 -23.33
C ASP A 108 10.06 7.67 -21.92
N GLU A 109 9.41 6.73 -21.25
CA GLU A 109 8.91 6.87 -19.88
C GLU A 109 9.82 6.27 -18.80
N ALA A 110 10.96 5.69 -19.17
CA ALA A 110 11.88 5.08 -18.21
C ALA A 110 12.41 6.11 -17.21
N LYS A 111 12.08 5.91 -15.92
CA LYS A 111 12.50 6.80 -14.82
C LYS A 111 13.40 6.04 -13.86
N ARG A 112 14.58 6.59 -13.59
CA ARG A 112 15.50 6.07 -12.57
C ARG A 112 15.56 7.04 -11.40
N ARG A 113 15.09 6.60 -10.24
CA ARG A 113 15.10 7.40 -9.00
C ARG A 113 16.10 6.83 -8.01
N ARG A 114 16.82 7.73 -7.34
CA ARG A 114 17.76 7.40 -6.26
C ARG A 114 17.50 8.36 -5.11
N ASN A 115 17.07 7.83 -3.99
CA ASN A 115 16.73 8.63 -2.82
C ASN A 115 17.49 8.11 -1.61
N LEU A 116 18.20 8.99 -0.94
CA LEU A 116 18.74 8.81 0.40
C LEU A 116 18.00 9.76 1.33
N PHE A 117 16.89 9.27 1.89
CA PHE A 117 16.05 10.10 2.77
C PHE A 117 16.76 10.41 4.09
N PRO A 118 16.69 11.67 4.60
CA PRO A 118 16.01 12.83 3.99
C PRO A 118 16.93 13.71 3.11
N PHE A 119 18.17 13.34 2.84
CA PHE A 119 19.21 14.26 2.38
C PHE A 119 19.33 14.37 0.86
N PHE A 120 19.26 13.27 0.13
CA PHE A 120 19.54 13.27 -1.30
C PHE A 120 18.42 12.64 -2.11
N PHE A 121 18.02 13.32 -3.18
CA PHE A 121 17.02 12.85 -4.13
C PHE A 121 17.48 13.11 -5.54
N SER A 122 17.39 12.13 -6.41
CA SER A 122 17.63 12.33 -7.83
C SER A 122 16.72 11.47 -8.70
N GLN A 123 16.35 12.00 -9.84
CA GLN A 123 15.64 11.31 -10.90
C GLN A 123 16.30 11.60 -12.22
N ARG A 124 16.51 10.55 -13.00
CA ARG A 124 16.84 10.64 -14.42
C ARG A 124 15.77 9.93 -15.22
N SER A 125 15.37 10.53 -16.31
CA SER A 125 14.32 10.05 -17.19
C SER A 125 14.83 10.09 -18.63
N SER A 126 14.23 9.33 -19.53
CA SER A 126 14.42 9.47 -20.98
C SER A 126 13.99 10.86 -21.47
N ASN A 127 12.99 11.47 -20.84
CA ASN A 127 12.64 12.87 -21.06
C ASN A 127 13.39 13.79 -20.07
N PRO A 128 14.38 14.59 -20.54
CA PRO A 128 15.19 15.46 -19.67
C PRO A 128 14.37 16.50 -18.89
N THR A 129 13.14 16.80 -19.32
CA THR A 129 12.26 17.74 -18.61
C THR A 129 11.82 17.21 -17.25
N ASN A 130 11.90 15.89 -17.01
CA ASN A 130 11.58 15.25 -15.76
C ASN A 130 12.80 14.98 -14.87
N ASP A 131 14.00 15.34 -15.33
CA ASP A 131 15.22 15.14 -14.57
C ASP A 131 15.32 16.15 -13.43
N TYR A 132 15.71 15.64 -12.25
CA TYR A 132 15.97 16.49 -11.10
C TYR A 132 17.04 15.88 -10.19
N TRP A 133 17.64 16.72 -9.36
CA TRP A 133 18.46 16.30 -8.25
C TRP A 133 18.39 17.32 -7.11
N SER A 134 18.58 16.86 -5.90
CA SER A 134 18.60 17.71 -4.73
C SER A 134 19.46 17.14 -3.61
N LEU A 135 20.16 18.00 -2.91
CA LEU A 135 20.93 17.72 -1.71
C LEU A 135 20.42 18.65 -0.62
N LEU A 136 19.51 18.16 0.21
CA LEU A 136 18.94 18.92 1.33
C LEU A 136 19.99 19.09 2.44
N PRO A 137 20.10 20.28 3.05
CA PRO A 137 19.34 21.51 2.75
C PRO A 137 20.04 22.43 1.74
N VAL A 138 21.15 22.04 1.12
CA VAL A 138 22.08 22.92 0.40
C VAL A 138 21.51 23.47 -0.90
N TYR A 139 21.14 22.59 -1.82
CA TYR A 139 20.60 22.95 -3.11
C TYR A 139 19.74 21.85 -3.68
N GLY A 140 18.70 22.21 -4.39
CA GLY A 140 17.89 21.23 -5.10
C GLY A 140 16.96 21.81 -6.13
N HIS A 141 16.66 20.96 -7.11
CA HIS A 141 15.70 21.23 -8.14
C HIS A 141 14.84 19.99 -8.30
N PHE A 142 13.58 20.06 -7.90
CA PHE A 142 12.59 19.01 -8.08
C PHE A 142 11.67 19.36 -9.25
N ARG A 143 11.24 18.36 -10.00
CA ARG A 143 10.23 18.46 -11.06
C ARG A 143 9.16 17.42 -10.83
N ASN A 144 7.88 17.82 -11.00
CA ASN A 144 6.71 16.97 -10.78
C ASN A 144 6.77 16.24 -9.41
N HIS A 145 7.15 16.98 -8.37
CA HIS A 145 7.34 16.44 -7.02
C HIS A 145 6.72 17.37 -5.97
N LEU A 146 6.36 16.84 -4.79
CA LEU A 146 5.74 17.61 -3.70
C LEU A 146 4.46 18.37 -4.11
N PHE A 147 3.65 17.78 -5.01
CA PHE A 147 2.42 18.41 -5.56
C PHE A 147 2.66 19.75 -6.28
N ARG A 148 3.88 19.96 -6.78
CA ARG A 148 4.31 21.11 -7.58
C ARG A 148 4.94 20.63 -8.87
N ASP A 149 4.81 21.45 -9.92
CA ASP A 149 5.43 21.14 -11.20
C ASP A 149 6.94 21.33 -11.12
N GLU A 150 7.37 22.33 -10.35
CA GLU A 150 8.78 22.62 -10.15
C GLU A 150 9.02 23.23 -8.77
N VAL A 151 10.08 22.80 -8.09
CA VAL A 151 10.57 23.36 -6.82
C VAL A 151 12.08 23.50 -6.91
N ARG A 152 12.60 24.70 -6.64
CA ARG A 152 14.02 24.96 -6.51
C ARG A 152 14.31 25.56 -5.13
N PHE A 153 15.41 25.17 -4.54
CA PHE A 153 15.83 25.76 -3.28
C PHE A 153 17.34 25.94 -3.22
N VAL A 154 17.75 26.94 -2.46
CA VAL A 154 19.15 27.23 -2.15
C VAL A 154 19.25 27.45 -0.64
N ALA A 155 20.10 26.66 0.00
CA ALA A 155 20.29 26.68 1.46
C ALA A 155 18.96 26.67 2.23
N ALA A 156 18.05 25.71 1.88
CA ALA A 156 16.74 25.62 2.52
C ALA A 156 16.88 25.62 4.05
N PRO A 157 16.09 26.40 4.78
CA PRO A 157 14.89 27.12 4.35
C PRO A 157 15.09 28.57 3.87
N LEU A 158 16.33 29.02 3.60
CA LEU A 158 16.59 30.43 3.28
C LEU A 158 15.87 30.91 2.02
N TYR A 159 15.93 30.12 0.94
CA TYR A 159 15.21 30.44 -0.28
C TYR A 159 14.63 29.18 -0.92
N VAL A 160 13.32 29.22 -1.22
CA VAL A 160 12.59 28.16 -1.90
C VAL A 160 11.64 28.77 -2.93
N TRP A 161 11.88 28.54 -4.19
CA TRP A 161 11.00 28.89 -5.30
C TRP A 161 10.18 27.65 -5.73
N SER A 162 8.90 27.84 -6.02
CA SER A 162 8.05 26.77 -6.53
C SER A 162 7.05 27.26 -7.54
N ARG A 163 6.71 26.39 -8.51
CA ARG A 163 5.71 26.66 -9.55
C ARG A 163 4.67 25.56 -9.58
N LYS A 164 3.41 25.96 -9.75
CA LYS A 164 2.27 25.07 -10.01
C LYS A 164 1.37 25.68 -11.09
N GLY A 165 1.32 25.06 -12.27
CA GLY A 165 0.70 25.65 -13.43
C GLY A 165 1.37 26.96 -13.81
N GLN A 166 0.58 28.04 -13.84
CA GLN A 166 1.08 29.40 -14.11
C GLN A 166 1.39 30.20 -12.84
N VAL A 167 1.24 29.62 -11.64
CA VAL A 167 1.47 30.30 -10.38
C VAL A 167 2.86 30.00 -9.87
N GLU A 168 3.63 31.03 -9.62
CA GLU A 168 4.96 31.01 -9.02
C GLU A 168 4.94 31.51 -7.58
N THR A 169 5.74 30.92 -6.73
CA THR A 169 5.86 31.30 -5.31
C THR A 169 7.33 31.36 -4.92
N ASP A 170 7.78 32.52 -4.51
CA ASP A 170 9.09 32.77 -3.93
C ASP A 170 8.96 32.77 -2.42
N ASN A 171 9.70 31.90 -1.74
CA ASN A 171 9.73 31.83 -0.29
C ASN A 171 11.11 32.22 0.20
N TYR A 172 11.16 33.17 1.11
CA TYR A 172 12.36 33.64 1.80
C TYR A 172 12.26 33.27 3.28
N LEU A 173 13.26 32.58 3.81
CA LEU A 173 13.23 32.06 5.17
C LEU A 173 11.95 31.22 5.42
N PHE A 174 11.70 30.24 4.52
CA PHE A 174 10.49 29.41 4.60
C PHE A 174 10.24 28.90 6.03
N PRO A 175 9.03 29.06 6.58
CA PRO A 175 7.80 29.53 5.93
C PRO A 175 7.47 31.03 6.14
N PHE A 176 8.38 31.86 6.61
CA PHE A 176 8.06 33.18 7.16
C PHE A 176 7.63 34.21 6.12
N PHE A 177 8.35 34.33 5.02
CA PHE A 177 8.00 35.31 4.00
C PHE A 177 7.86 34.66 2.63
N HIS A 178 6.74 34.90 1.95
CA HIS A 178 6.60 34.51 0.57
C HIS A 178 5.84 35.50 -0.30
N LEU A 179 6.21 35.51 -1.57
CA LEU A 179 5.54 36.23 -2.64
C LEU A 179 4.94 35.22 -3.61
N ARG A 180 3.73 35.47 -4.06
CA ARG A 180 3.03 34.61 -5.02
C ARG A 180 2.50 35.44 -6.17
N HIS A 181 2.74 34.99 -7.43
CA HIS A 181 2.33 35.70 -8.61
C HIS A 181 2.08 34.74 -9.79
N GLY A 182 1.37 35.22 -10.81
CA GLY A 182 1.07 34.47 -12.02
C GLY A 182 -0.29 33.76 -12.01
N GLY A 183 -0.82 33.40 -13.18
CA GLY A 183 -2.09 32.70 -13.32
C GLY A 183 -3.30 33.41 -12.70
N GLY A 184 -3.30 34.74 -12.69
CA GLY A 184 -4.34 35.54 -12.04
C GLY A 184 -4.23 35.61 -10.51
N VAL A 185 -3.18 35.05 -9.92
CA VAL A 185 -2.86 35.11 -8.48
C VAL A 185 -1.86 36.23 -8.22
N SER A 186 -2.09 37.01 -7.19
CA SER A 186 -1.13 37.96 -6.61
C SER A 186 -1.25 37.91 -5.11
N GLY A 187 -0.13 37.78 -4.41
CA GLY A 187 -0.15 37.71 -2.96
C GLY A 187 1.21 37.77 -2.31
N TRP A 188 1.20 38.11 -1.03
CA TRP A 188 2.37 38.13 -0.17
C TRP A 188 1.99 37.70 1.24
N GLN A 189 2.92 37.12 1.96
CA GLN A 189 2.73 36.75 3.37
C GLN A 189 4.00 36.97 4.15
N LEU A 190 3.88 37.56 5.33
CA LEU A 190 4.91 37.70 6.34
C LEU A 190 4.41 37.00 7.62
N LEU A 191 4.67 35.72 7.75
CA LEU A 191 4.29 34.94 8.94
C LEU A 191 5.10 35.32 10.15
N PRO A 192 4.49 35.41 11.33
CA PRO A 192 3.05 35.23 11.63
C PRO A 192 2.21 36.50 11.52
N PHE A 193 2.73 37.61 11.05
CA PHE A 193 2.14 38.93 11.20
C PHE A 193 0.99 39.22 10.27
N LEU A 194 1.21 39.21 8.97
CA LEU A 194 0.25 39.64 7.97
C LEU A 194 0.41 38.86 6.66
N GLY A 195 -0.67 38.71 5.93
CA GLY A 195 -0.63 38.21 4.56
C GLY A 195 -1.91 38.51 3.81
N HIS A 196 -1.76 38.72 2.49
CA HIS A 196 -2.86 38.98 1.57
C HIS A 196 -2.61 38.23 0.26
N GLU A 197 -3.61 37.55 -0.24
CA GLU A 197 -3.58 36.83 -1.51
C GLU A 197 -4.90 37.00 -2.24
N THR A 198 -4.82 37.41 -3.49
CA THR A 198 -5.98 37.49 -4.39
C THR A 198 -5.79 36.59 -5.59
N LYS A 199 -6.87 36.05 -6.08
CA LYS A 199 -6.96 35.30 -7.34
C LYS A 199 -8.21 35.71 -8.10
N SER A 200 -8.06 36.11 -9.34
CA SER A 200 -9.18 36.37 -10.23
C SER A 200 -9.85 35.06 -10.65
N SER A 201 -11.17 35.05 -10.78
CA SER A 201 -11.87 33.93 -11.42
C SER A 201 -11.55 33.91 -12.92
N SER A 202 -11.46 32.74 -13.50
CA SER A 202 -11.20 32.55 -14.92
C SER A 202 -12.07 31.40 -15.45
N VAL A 203 -12.35 31.41 -16.75
CA VAL A 203 -13.06 30.29 -17.39
C VAL A 203 -12.04 29.47 -18.19
N ARG A 204 -12.09 28.18 -18.02
CA ARG A 204 -11.27 27.22 -18.75
C ARG A 204 -12.18 26.19 -19.41
N THR A 205 -11.91 25.80 -20.64
CA THR A 205 -12.56 24.66 -21.26
C THR A 205 -11.99 23.34 -20.65
N ASN A 206 -12.87 22.50 -20.16
CA ASN A 206 -12.52 21.19 -19.66
C ASN A 206 -12.11 20.29 -20.84
N ALA A 207 -10.89 19.79 -20.84
CA ALA A 207 -10.35 18.98 -21.94
C ALA A 207 -11.04 17.61 -22.12
N LEU A 208 -11.86 17.16 -21.15
CA LEU A 208 -12.58 15.87 -21.21
C LEU A 208 -14.03 16.03 -21.67
N THR A 209 -14.69 17.14 -21.31
CA THR A 209 -16.13 17.36 -21.58
C THR A 209 -16.39 18.45 -22.61
N ASP A 210 -15.34 19.18 -23.03
CA ASP A 210 -15.44 20.39 -23.88
C ASP A 210 -16.37 21.51 -23.34
N GLU A 211 -16.74 21.42 -22.06
CA GLU A 211 -17.60 22.39 -21.40
C GLU A 211 -16.78 23.50 -20.72
N PRO A 212 -17.27 24.74 -20.66
CA PRO A 212 -16.63 25.81 -19.92
C PRO A 212 -16.74 25.57 -18.42
N GLU A 213 -15.61 25.43 -17.75
CA GLU A 213 -15.48 25.29 -16.30
C GLU A 213 -14.98 26.61 -15.70
N VAL A 214 -15.71 27.14 -14.71
CA VAL A 214 -15.29 28.34 -13.99
C VAL A 214 -14.23 27.93 -12.92
N LEU A 215 -13.02 28.41 -13.10
CA LEU A 215 -12.00 28.32 -12.06
C LEU A 215 -12.24 29.40 -11.00
N PRO A 216 -12.50 29.04 -9.75
CA PRO A 216 -12.89 29.98 -8.72
C PRO A 216 -11.75 30.95 -8.38
N GLY A 217 -12.14 32.21 -8.18
CA GLY A 217 -11.31 33.23 -7.60
C GLY A 217 -11.35 33.19 -6.07
N HIS A 218 -10.46 33.93 -5.43
CA HIS A 218 -10.47 34.17 -3.99
C HIS A 218 -9.80 35.47 -3.60
N ASP A 219 -10.18 35.99 -2.44
CA ASP A 219 -9.49 37.05 -1.70
C ASP A 219 -9.30 36.60 -0.26
N LYS A 220 -8.06 36.56 0.18
CA LYS A 220 -7.68 36.03 1.51
C LYS A 220 -6.72 36.97 2.17
N TRP A 221 -6.96 37.28 3.40
CA TRP A 221 -5.98 37.96 4.27
C TRP A 221 -5.99 37.38 5.67
N PHE A 222 -4.87 37.49 6.36
CA PHE A 222 -4.74 37.15 7.76
C PHE A 222 -3.90 38.17 8.50
N ALA A 223 -4.14 38.26 9.80
CA ALA A 223 -3.33 39.02 10.71
C ALA A 223 -3.00 38.19 11.96
N LEU A 224 -1.77 38.26 12.45
CA LEU A 224 -1.29 37.49 13.60
C LEU A 224 -1.66 36.00 13.49
N PHE A 225 -1.18 35.36 12.40
CA PHE A 225 -1.46 33.94 12.15
C PHE A 225 -1.14 33.08 13.39
N PRO A 226 -2.06 32.18 13.79
CA PRO A 226 -3.30 31.79 13.14
C PRO A 226 -4.56 32.53 13.62
N PHE A 227 -4.48 33.66 14.30
CA PHE A 227 -5.61 34.23 15.03
C PHE A 227 -6.67 34.86 14.13
N PHE A 228 -6.31 35.77 13.23
CA PHE A 228 -7.27 36.46 12.39
C PHE A 228 -7.20 35.96 10.95
N HIS A 229 -8.34 35.52 10.41
CA HIS A 229 -8.48 35.15 9.03
C HIS A 229 -9.75 35.75 8.43
N HIS A 230 -9.60 36.26 7.22
CA HIS A 230 -10.72 36.67 6.37
C HIS A 230 -10.48 36.08 4.99
N GLU A 231 -11.43 35.31 4.50
CA GLU A 231 -11.34 34.65 3.21
C GLU A 231 -12.67 34.75 2.49
N ASP A 232 -12.64 35.28 1.27
CA ASP A 232 -13.71 35.19 0.29
C ASP A 232 -13.28 34.19 -0.79
N LEU A 233 -13.95 33.04 -0.84
CA LEU A 233 -13.61 31.90 -1.69
C LEU A 233 -14.68 31.68 -2.74
N GLY A 234 -14.35 30.97 -3.81
CA GLY A 234 -15.34 30.62 -4.82
C GLY A 234 -15.88 31.82 -5.62
N LEU A 235 -15.12 32.91 -5.70
CA LEU A 235 -15.52 34.08 -6.46
C LEU A 235 -15.73 33.73 -7.94
N GLY A 236 -16.88 34.17 -8.51
CA GLY A 236 -17.26 33.84 -9.87
C GLY A 236 -17.98 32.51 -10.05
N THR A 237 -18.18 31.74 -8.99
CA THR A 237 -18.98 30.49 -9.01
C THR A 237 -20.36 30.69 -8.41
N GLU A 238 -21.25 29.71 -8.56
CA GLU A 238 -22.60 29.72 -8.00
C GLU A 238 -22.61 29.58 -6.47
N ASN A 239 -21.53 29.11 -5.87
CA ASN A 239 -21.41 28.90 -4.42
C ASN A 239 -20.22 29.68 -3.81
N PRO A 240 -20.26 31.03 -3.80
CA PRO A 240 -19.24 31.84 -3.13
C PRO A 240 -19.28 31.61 -1.60
N GLU A 241 -18.14 31.52 -0.98
CA GLU A 241 -18.01 31.25 0.45
C GLU A 241 -17.24 32.36 1.15
N LYS A 242 -17.76 32.87 2.24
CA LYS A 242 -17.11 33.85 3.11
C LYS A 242 -16.72 33.21 4.43
N ARG A 243 -15.44 33.26 4.75
CA ARG A 243 -14.90 32.79 6.03
C ARG A 243 -14.30 33.95 6.81
N ARG A 244 -14.69 34.05 8.05
CA ARG A 244 -14.14 35.03 9.00
C ARG A 244 -13.87 34.33 10.31
N SER A 245 -12.65 34.41 10.80
CA SER A 245 -12.33 33.79 12.08
C SER A 245 -11.38 34.63 12.91
N PHE A 246 -11.65 34.63 14.20
CA PHE A 246 -10.68 34.94 15.22
C PHE A 246 -10.58 33.71 16.12
N ILE A 247 -9.51 32.93 15.91
CA ILE A 247 -9.29 31.68 16.65
C ILE A 247 -9.46 31.93 18.15
N LEU A 248 -10.07 31.01 18.86
CA LEU A 248 -10.55 31.00 20.22
C LEU A 248 -11.86 31.75 20.43
N LEU A 249 -12.18 32.81 19.70
CA LEU A 249 -13.43 33.54 19.91
C LEU A 249 -14.51 33.11 18.94
N TYR A 250 -14.27 33.19 17.63
CA TYR A 250 -15.29 32.81 16.64
C TYR A 250 -14.68 32.36 15.33
N SER A 251 -15.44 31.53 14.61
CA SER A 251 -15.21 31.19 13.20
C SER A 251 -16.58 31.12 12.50
N LEU A 252 -16.72 31.92 11.45
CA LEU A 252 -17.94 32.04 10.68
C LEU A 252 -17.63 31.63 9.23
N GLN A 253 -18.40 30.70 8.70
CA GLN A 253 -18.40 30.30 7.29
C GLN A 253 -19.80 30.50 6.74
N ARG A 254 -19.94 31.19 5.64
CA ARG A 254 -21.23 31.48 5.00
C ARG A 254 -21.12 31.25 3.51
N SER A 255 -22.00 30.41 2.99
CA SER A 255 -22.18 30.20 1.56
C SER A 255 -23.64 29.87 1.23
N PRO A 256 -24.07 29.94 -0.04
CA PRO A 256 -25.41 29.51 -0.44
C PRO A 256 -25.76 28.09 -0.03
N GLU A 257 -24.78 27.17 -0.04
CA GLU A 257 -24.99 25.75 0.29
C GLU A 257 -24.80 25.44 1.77
N ARG A 258 -23.94 26.20 2.50
CA ARG A 258 -23.55 25.82 3.85
C ARG A 258 -23.19 27.01 4.72
N ASP A 259 -23.71 27.00 5.93
CA ASP A 259 -23.32 27.90 7.02
C ASP A 259 -22.68 27.12 8.16
N ASN A 260 -21.58 27.66 8.68
CA ASN A 260 -20.96 27.14 9.90
C ASN A 260 -20.65 28.33 10.83
N THR A 261 -20.99 28.17 12.09
CA THR A 261 -20.70 29.13 13.17
C THR A 261 -20.05 28.37 14.30
N THR A 262 -18.84 28.78 14.67
CA THR A 262 -18.16 28.26 15.86
C THR A 262 -17.86 29.44 16.78
N LEU A 263 -18.23 29.31 18.05
CA LEU A 263 -18.00 30.32 19.07
C LEU A 263 -17.21 29.70 20.22
N PHE A 264 -16.24 30.46 20.76
CA PHE A 264 -15.38 30.03 21.85
C PHE A 264 -14.81 28.61 21.63
N TRP A 265 -14.14 28.44 20.51
CA TRP A 265 -13.61 27.11 20.11
C TRP A 265 -12.83 26.46 21.26
N PRO A 266 -13.11 25.19 21.59
CA PRO A 266 -13.97 24.22 20.88
C PRO A 266 -15.42 24.13 21.41
N PHE A 267 -15.91 25.12 22.13
CA PHE A 267 -17.14 24.95 22.92
C PHE A 267 -18.41 24.88 22.09
N PHE A 268 -18.67 25.83 21.21
CA PHE A 268 -19.92 25.89 20.49
C PHE A 268 -19.70 25.84 18.98
N SER A 269 -20.34 24.90 18.32
CA SER A 269 -20.33 24.78 16.85
C SER A 269 -21.73 24.49 16.35
N TYR A 270 -22.17 25.25 15.36
CA TYR A 270 -23.41 25.04 14.63
C TYR A 270 -23.14 25.04 13.14
N THR A 271 -23.59 24.00 12.44
CA THR A 271 -23.48 23.86 11.00
C THR A 271 -24.88 23.63 10.43
N GLU A 272 -25.24 24.35 9.40
CA GLU A 272 -26.41 24.12 8.57
C GLU A 272 -25.94 23.88 7.12
N ASP A 273 -26.14 22.68 6.65
CA ASP A 273 -25.80 22.25 5.30
C ASP A 273 -27.09 22.10 4.50
N ARG A 274 -27.32 23.03 3.57
CA ARG A 274 -28.52 23.07 2.75
C ARG A 274 -28.45 22.08 1.57
N LYS A 275 -27.25 21.81 1.09
CA LYS A 275 -27.01 20.86 0.01
C LYS A 275 -27.23 19.42 0.49
N GLU A 276 -26.59 19.06 1.58
CA GLU A 276 -26.72 17.73 2.20
C GLU A 276 -27.94 17.65 3.15
N LYS A 277 -28.70 18.73 3.30
CA LYS A 277 -29.94 18.83 4.09
C LYS A 277 -29.80 18.33 5.53
N PHE A 278 -28.83 18.85 6.28
CA PHE A 278 -28.71 18.56 7.69
C PHE A 278 -28.29 19.77 8.52
N LYS A 279 -28.54 19.69 9.84
CA LYS A 279 -28.07 20.63 10.85
C LYS A 279 -27.27 19.88 11.89
N GLU A 280 -26.12 20.42 12.27
CA GLU A 280 -25.22 19.82 13.28
C GLU A 280 -24.87 20.83 14.37
N TRP A 281 -24.91 20.38 15.60
CA TRP A 281 -24.51 21.12 16.80
C TRP A 281 -23.39 20.41 17.50
N GLY A 282 -22.44 21.14 18.07
CA GLY A 282 -21.33 20.63 18.88
C GLY A 282 -21.17 21.47 20.13
N MET A 283 -21.09 20.80 21.32
CA MET A 283 -20.93 21.49 22.61
C MET A 283 -20.42 20.53 23.69
N PRO A 284 -19.13 20.55 24.03
CA PRO A 284 -18.02 21.18 23.31
C PRO A 284 -17.64 20.41 22.04
N PHE A 285 -17.43 21.12 20.95
CA PHE A 285 -16.94 20.54 19.70
C PHE A 285 -15.44 20.26 19.77
N PRO A 286 -14.90 19.13 19.26
CA PRO A 286 -15.60 18.02 18.54
C PRO A 286 -16.10 16.89 19.46
N PHE A 287 -16.11 17.04 20.77
CA PHE A 287 -16.36 15.96 21.73
C PHE A 287 -17.83 15.58 21.83
N ILE A 288 -18.70 16.55 22.01
CA ILE A 288 -20.14 16.34 22.06
C ILE A 288 -20.76 16.98 20.83
N GLY A 289 -21.65 16.25 20.15
CA GLY A 289 -22.33 16.78 18.99
C GLY A 289 -23.47 15.89 18.53
N TRP A 290 -24.45 16.52 17.87
CA TRP A 290 -25.57 15.85 17.23
C TRP A 290 -25.88 16.49 15.91
N ALA A 291 -26.26 15.66 14.94
CA ALA A 291 -26.68 16.11 13.60
C ALA A 291 -28.03 15.51 13.27
N ARG A 292 -28.86 16.30 12.61
CA ARG A 292 -30.22 15.88 12.18
C ARG A 292 -30.46 16.39 10.77
N GLY A 293 -30.92 15.51 9.90
CA GLY A 293 -31.31 15.81 8.52
C GLY A 293 -31.29 14.57 7.65
N GLU A 294 -31.72 14.72 6.40
CA GLU A 294 -31.74 13.64 5.41
C GLU A 294 -30.31 13.16 5.06
N GLY A 295 -29.36 14.09 4.89
CA GLY A 295 -28.00 13.78 4.51
C GLY A 295 -27.10 13.25 5.64
N LYS A 296 -27.46 13.56 6.91
CA LYS A 296 -26.66 13.14 8.07
C LYS A 296 -27.49 13.05 9.33
N HIS A 297 -27.38 11.92 10.00
CA HIS A 297 -27.88 11.72 11.35
C HIS A 297 -26.73 11.28 12.24
N ALA A 298 -26.43 12.02 13.30
CA ALA A 298 -25.33 11.69 14.20
C ALA A 298 -25.60 12.10 15.63
N ASP A 299 -25.11 11.29 16.56
CA ASP A 299 -25.05 11.57 18.00
C ASP A 299 -23.67 11.14 18.49
N ARG A 300 -22.99 12.02 19.24
CA ARG A 300 -21.63 11.76 19.70
C ARG A 300 -21.37 12.38 21.06
N VAL A 301 -20.86 11.55 21.96
CA VAL A 301 -20.27 11.95 23.24
C VAL A 301 -18.90 11.26 23.34
N TRP A 302 -17.91 11.86 22.71
CA TRP A 302 -16.56 11.30 22.69
C TRP A 302 -15.84 11.49 24.03
N PRO A 303 -15.08 10.51 24.56
CA PRO A 303 -14.75 9.19 23.98
C PRO A 303 -15.77 8.07 24.26
N PHE A 304 -16.90 8.36 24.92
CA PHE A 304 -17.79 7.36 25.47
C PHE A 304 -18.64 6.65 24.41
N TRP A 305 -19.31 7.44 23.56
CA TRP A 305 -20.25 6.87 22.61
C TRP A 305 -20.45 7.78 21.40
N GLY A 306 -20.71 7.18 20.24
CA GLY A 306 -21.13 7.91 19.07
C GLY A 306 -21.69 7.01 17.99
N LYS A 307 -22.69 7.53 17.28
CA LYS A 307 -23.29 6.94 16.10
C LYS A 307 -23.47 8.01 15.04
N ALA A 308 -23.04 7.71 13.85
CA ALA A 308 -23.19 8.61 12.70
C ALA A 308 -23.60 7.82 11.45
N THR A 309 -24.59 8.33 10.75
CA THR A 309 -25.10 7.74 9.49
C THR A 309 -25.25 8.83 8.46
N ASN A 310 -24.75 8.60 7.25
CA ASN A 310 -25.03 9.38 6.07
C ASN A 310 -25.34 8.45 4.88
N ALA A 311 -25.54 8.98 3.68
CA ALA A 311 -25.92 8.21 2.49
C ALA A 311 -24.97 7.05 2.16
N SER A 312 -23.66 7.22 2.41
CA SER A 312 -22.63 6.24 2.03
C SER A 312 -21.94 5.55 3.21
N MET A 313 -22.14 6.03 4.44
CA MET A 313 -21.37 5.57 5.58
C MET A 313 -22.21 5.52 6.87
N GLN A 314 -22.07 4.43 7.61
CA GLN A 314 -22.47 4.33 9.00
C GLN A 314 -21.21 4.10 9.86
N SER A 315 -21.12 4.78 10.99
CA SER A 315 -19.99 4.67 11.93
C SER A 315 -20.49 4.75 13.36
N ASP A 316 -20.13 3.75 14.14
CA ASP A 316 -20.51 3.62 15.54
C ASP A 316 -19.25 3.39 16.39
N PHE A 317 -19.20 3.95 17.59
CA PHE A 317 -18.15 3.64 18.55
C PHE A 317 -18.70 3.64 20.00
N PHE A 318 -18.03 2.87 20.85
CA PHE A 318 -18.30 2.83 22.28
C PHE A 318 -16.97 2.78 23.04
N LEU A 319 -16.80 3.69 24.02
CA LEU A 319 -15.56 3.88 24.78
C LEU A 319 -14.32 3.89 23.86
N TRP A 320 -14.33 4.84 22.91
CA TRP A 320 -13.24 4.91 21.91
C TRP A 320 -11.85 4.90 22.57
N PRO A 321 -10.90 4.03 22.14
CA PRO A 321 -10.93 3.15 20.98
C PRO A 321 -11.37 1.70 21.27
N LEU A 322 -12.06 1.45 22.41
CA LEU A 322 -12.40 0.08 22.81
C LEU A 322 -13.23 -0.65 21.75
N TYR A 323 -14.29 -0.02 21.25
CA TYR A 323 -15.11 -0.57 20.18
C TYR A 323 -15.33 0.46 19.08
N THR A 324 -15.12 0.05 17.83
CA THR A 324 -15.43 0.85 16.64
C THR A 324 -16.02 -0.04 15.57
N HIS A 325 -17.12 0.42 14.97
CA HIS A 325 -17.75 -0.21 13.81
C HIS A 325 -17.90 0.82 12.71
N ARG A 326 -17.59 0.43 11.48
CA ARG A 326 -17.76 1.27 10.28
C ARG A 326 -18.27 0.45 9.12
N HIS A 327 -19.33 0.92 8.51
CA HIS A 327 -19.92 0.40 7.30
C HIS A 327 -19.90 1.47 6.22
N VAL A 328 -19.25 1.20 5.10
CA VAL A 328 -19.14 2.10 3.95
C VAL A 328 -19.73 1.42 2.74
N ARG A 329 -20.60 2.11 2.03
CA ARG A 329 -21.25 1.66 0.80
C ARG A 329 -20.88 2.59 -0.35
N THR A 330 -20.30 2.03 -1.37
CA THR A 330 -20.09 2.67 -2.67
C THR A 330 -20.76 1.82 -3.75
N PRO A 331 -21.00 2.34 -4.97
CA PRO A 331 -21.56 1.52 -6.06
C PRO A 331 -20.74 0.27 -6.38
N GLU A 332 -19.44 0.32 -6.16
CA GLU A 332 -18.50 -0.75 -6.51
C GLU A 332 -18.19 -1.70 -5.35
N VAL A 333 -18.15 -1.18 -4.11
CA VAL A 333 -17.67 -1.93 -2.94
C VAL A 333 -18.46 -1.57 -1.69
N GLU A 334 -18.93 -2.58 -0.99
CA GLU A 334 -19.46 -2.48 0.36
C GLU A 334 -18.41 -3.02 1.34
N ARG A 335 -18.04 -2.19 2.31
CA ARG A 335 -17.02 -2.52 3.32
C ARG A 335 -17.57 -2.36 4.73
N GLU A 336 -17.59 -3.44 5.47
CA GLU A 336 -17.93 -3.46 6.89
C GLU A 336 -16.66 -3.78 7.71
N ARG A 337 -16.42 -3.00 8.75
CA ARG A 337 -15.26 -3.18 9.62
C ARG A 337 -15.59 -2.95 11.07
N THR A 338 -15.35 -3.98 11.89
CA THR A 338 -15.48 -3.92 13.37
C THR A 338 -14.10 -4.11 13.99
N ARG A 339 -13.77 -3.29 15.00
CA ARG A 339 -12.50 -3.38 15.73
C ARG A 339 -12.73 -3.23 17.23
N ILE A 340 -11.91 -3.94 18.00
CA ILE A 340 -11.77 -3.78 19.44
C ILE A 340 -10.30 -3.43 19.72
N LEU A 341 -10.06 -2.31 20.44
CA LEU A 341 -8.74 -1.78 20.77
C LEU A 341 -7.82 -1.68 19.53
N TRP A 342 -8.33 -1.09 18.43
CA TRP A 342 -7.66 -0.89 17.15
C TRP A 342 -7.32 -2.16 16.36
N PHE A 343 -6.53 -3.12 16.91
CA PHE A 343 -6.05 -4.31 16.21
C PHE A 343 -6.19 -5.63 16.99
N PRO A 344 -6.28 -5.69 18.35
CA PRO A 344 -6.42 -6.98 19.05
C PRO A 344 -7.56 -7.83 18.54
N TYR A 345 -8.69 -7.21 18.21
CA TYR A 345 -9.74 -7.86 17.43
C TYR A 345 -10.10 -6.99 16.23
N SER A 346 -10.14 -7.60 15.06
CA SER A 346 -10.55 -6.95 13.83
C SER A 346 -11.36 -7.92 12.96
N GLN A 347 -12.54 -7.50 12.54
CA GLN A 347 -13.33 -8.18 11.52
C GLN A 347 -13.54 -7.23 10.34
N THR A 348 -13.26 -7.69 9.14
CA THR A 348 -13.49 -6.94 7.89
C THR A 348 -14.24 -7.82 6.92
N VAL A 349 -15.32 -7.28 6.36
CA VAL A 349 -16.09 -7.88 5.26
C VAL A 349 -16.05 -6.90 4.10
N LEU A 350 -15.63 -7.38 2.94
CA LEU A 350 -15.69 -6.68 1.67
C LEU A 350 -16.65 -7.45 0.76
N ARG A 351 -17.67 -6.78 0.26
CA ARG A 351 -18.66 -7.36 -0.66
C ARG A 351 -18.72 -6.54 -1.93
N SER A 352 -18.81 -7.20 -3.06
CA SER A 352 -19.15 -6.56 -4.33
C SER A 352 -20.69 -6.48 -4.44
N PRO A 353 -21.30 -5.28 -4.48
CA PRO A 353 -22.75 -5.16 -4.65
C PRO A 353 -23.24 -5.73 -5.98
N VAL A 354 -22.37 -5.73 -7.00
CA VAL A 354 -22.69 -6.18 -8.36
C VAL A 354 -22.74 -7.71 -8.45
N THR A 355 -21.72 -8.40 -7.89
CA THR A 355 -21.58 -9.86 -8.01
C THR A 355 -22.06 -10.62 -6.77
N GLY A 356 -22.28 -9.94 -5.65
CA GLY A 356 -22.62 -10.56 -4.37
C GLY A 356 -21.46 -11.34 -3.71
N VAL A 357 -20.31 -11.40 -4.36
CA VAL A 357 -19.16 -12.14 -3.83
C VAL A 357 -18.52 -11.36 -2.69
N GLU A 358 -18.10 -12.08 -1.65
CA GLU A 358 -17.55 -11.46 -0.46
C GLU A 358 -16.21 -12.06 -0.03
N ARG A 359 -15.35 -11.18 0.50
CA ARG A 359 -14.13 -11.52 1.21
C ARG A 359 -14.34 -11.23 2.70
N ARG A 360 -13.98 -12.17 3.57
CA ARG A 360 -14.07 -12.01 5.02
C ARG A 360 -12.71 -12.24 5.66
N ARG A 361 -12.37 -11.39 6.61
CA ARG A 361 -11.18 -11.54 7.45
C ARG A 361 -11.54 -11.33 8.92
N ARG A 362 -11.04 -12.20 9.80
CA ARG A 362 -11.18 -12.10 11.26
C ARG A 362 -9.82 -12.32 11.90
N ASP A 363 -9.39 -11.37 12.68
CA ASP A 363 -8.14 -11.41 13.41
C ASP A 363 -8.42 -11.28 14.92
N LEU A 364 -7.77 -12.11 15.73
CA LEU A 364 -7.70 -11.98 17.19
C LEU A 364 -6.24 -12.10 17.61
N TRP A 365 -5.63 -10.95 17.80
CA TRP A 365 -4.22 -10.85 18.16
C TRP A 365 -3.95 -11.30 19.60
N PRO A 366 -2.87 -12.06 19.86
CA PRO A 366 -1.97 -12.71 18.88
C PRO A 366 -2.44 -14.13 18.50
N LEU A 367 -3.69 -14.52 18.84
CA LEU A 367 -4.15 -15.90 18.81
C LEU A 367 -4.37 -16.45 17.41
N PHE A 368 -5.09 -15.75 16.55
CA PHE A 368 -5.36 -16.25 15.20
C PHE A 368 -5.64 -15.15 14.17
N SER A 369 -5.44 -15.50 12.92
CA SER A 369 -5.91 -14.80 11.72
C SER A 369 -6.64 -15.80 10.82
N TRP A 370 -7.88 -15.48 10.48
CA TRP A 370 -8.70 -16.24 9.52
C TRP A 370 -9.08 -15.35 8.36
N ASN A 371 -8.92 -15.86 7.16
CA ASN A 371 -9.25 -15.16 5.92
C ASN A 371 -10.01 -16.08 4.97
N ARG A 372 -11.10 -15.58 4.39
CA ARG A 372 -11.83 -16.19 3.28
C ARG A 372 -11.82 -15.21 2.12
N ASP A 373 -11.24 -15.62 1.01
CA ASP A 373 -11.09 -14.78 -0.18
C ASP A 373 -12.35 -14.76 -1.06
N PHE A 374 -12.39 -13.90 -2.06
CA PHE A 374 -13.53 -13.78 -2.99
C PHE A 374 -13.81 -15.06 -3.75
N ASP A 375 -12.84 -15.90 -4.01
CA ASP A 375 -12.99 -17.22 -4.64
C ASP A 375 -13.42 -18.32 -3.67
N GLY A 376 -13.64 -17.99 -2.40
CA GLY A 376 -14.08 -18.88 -1.34
C GLY A 376 -12.96 -19.63 -0.63
N LYS A 377 -11.70 -19.45 -1.03
CA LYS A 377 -10.54 -20.08 -0.39
C LYS A 377 -10.38 -19.57 1.03
N GLU A 378 -10.20 -20.49 1.96
CA GLU A 378 -10.08 -20.19 3.38
C GLU A 378 -8.68 -20.53 3.89
N ARG A 379 -8.17 -19.66 4.76
CA ARG A 379 -6.92 -19.85 5.50
C ARG A 379 -7.11 -19.46 6.95
N LEU A 380 -6.76 -20.35 7.86
CA LEU A 380 -6.66 -20.10 9.29
C LEU A 380 -5.22 -20.30 9.73
N GLN A 381 -4.72 -19.37 10.50
CA GLN A 381 -3.43 -19.43 11.17
C GLN A 381 -3.63 -19.18 12.65
N VAL A 382 -3.13 -20.08 13.50
CA VAL A 382 -3.11 -19.93 14.96
C VAL A 382 -1.68 -19.57 15.37
N LEU A 383 -1.61 -18.58 16.24
CA LEU A 383 -0.52 -17.70 16.56
C LEU A 383 -0.19 -16.81 15.35
N ALA A 384 -0.83 -15.65 15.34
CA ALA A 384 -0.72 -14.63 14.30
C ALA A 384 -0.21 -13.33 14.94
N ILE A 385 1.11 -13.11 14.89
CA ILE A 385 1.76 -11.98 15.59
C ILE A 385 1.71 -10.71 14.77
N ALA A 386 2.12 -10.76 13.52
CA ALA A 386 2.22 -9.59 12.65
C ALA A 386 1.01 -9.43 11.72
N GLU A 387 0.30 -10.50 11.37
CA GLU A 387 -0.78 -10.49 10.38
C GLU A 387 -1.98 -9.61 10.75
N PRO A 388 -2.39 -9.50 12.04
CA PRO A 388 -3.45 -8.58 12.43
C PRO A 388 -3.02 -7.11 12.41
N VAL A 389 -1.73 -6.84 12.63
CA VAL A 389 -1.17 -5.48 12.67
C VAL A 389 -0.90 -4.96 11.25
N ILE A 390 -0.29 -5.79 10.41
CA ILE A 390 0.08 -5.47 9.03
C ILE A 390 -0.59 -6.50 8.11
N PRO A 391 -1.90 -6.33 7.85
CA PRO A 391 -2.67 -7.29 7.06
C PRO A 391 -2.20 -7.33 5.59
N ASP A 392 -2.29 -8.54 5.00
CA ASP A 392 -2.01 -8.79 3.58
C ASP A 392 -0.56 -8.51 3.14
N ASN A 393 0.40 -8.45 4.09
CA ASN A 393 1.82 -8.29 3.77
C ASN A 393 2.44 -9.63 3.33
N LYS A 394 2.80 -9.73 2.05
CA LYS A 394 3.34 -10.94 1.44
C LYS A 394 4.73 -11.30 1.97
N SER A 395 5.58 -10.32 2.24
CA SER A 395 6.94 -10.54 2.77
C SER A 395 6.91 -11.11 4.18
N ILE A 396 6.01 -10.61 5.04
CA ILE A 396 5.77 -11.19 6.38
C ILE A 396 5.25 -12.62 6.26
N ALA A 397 4.26 -12.83 5.38
CA ALA A 397 3.67 -14.17 5.18
C ALA A 397 4.68 -15.21 4.70
N ARG A 398 5.72 -14.81 3.97
CA ARG A 398 6.78 -15.69 3.45
C ARG A 398 7.91 -15.90 4.43
N SER A 399 8.39 -14.84 5.06
CA SER A 399 9.63 -14.84 5.86
C SER A 399 9.38 -15.09 7.34
N TRP A 400 8.31 -14.54 7.90
CA TRP A 400 8.08 -14.51 9.35
C TRP A 400 6.94 -15.42 9.81
N SER A 401 5.78 -15.37 9.15
CA SER A 401 4.60 -16.14 9.55
C SER A 401 4.86 -17.64 9.74
N PRO A 402 5.70 -18.31 8.93
CA PRO A 402 6.02 -19.71 9.13
C PRO A 402 6.63 -20.04 10.50
N LEU A 403 7.38 -19.10 11.09
CA LEU A 403 8.11 -19.33 12.33
C LEU A 403 7.20 -19.42 13.56
N TRP A 404 6.18 -18.58 13.63
CA TRP A 404 5.26 -18.56 14.79
C TRP A 404 3.95 -19.29 14.55
N SER A 405 3.65 -19.67 13.32
CA SER A 405 2.41 -20.35 12.98
C SER A 405 2.40 -21.77 13.53
N LEU A 406 1.77 -21.98 14.70
CA LEU A 406 1.71 -23.29 15.34
C LEU A 406 0.68 -24.22 14.69
N TYR A 407 -0.45 -23.68 14.24
CA TYR A 407 -1.48 -24.42 13.52
C TYR A 407 -1.89 -23.66 12.28
N ARG A 408 -2.02 -24.39 11.18
CA ARG A 408 -2.53 -23.87 9.90
C ARG A 408 -3.63 -24.79 9.37
N ALA A 409 -4.68 -24.19 8.88
CA ALA A 409 -5.71 -24.88 8.10
C ALA A 409 -6.00 -24.09 6.84
N GLU A 410 -6.06 -24.80 5.72
CA GLU A 410 -6.40 -24.25 4.41
C GLU A 410 -7.51 -25.09 3.78
N LYS A 411 -8.41 -24.44 3.05
CA LYS A 411 -9.52 -25.11 2.35
C LYS A 411 -9.80 -24.39 1.04
N ASP A 412 -9.89 -25.15 -0.03
CA ASP A 412 -10.35 -24.69 -1.34
C ASP A 412 -11.70 -25.34 -1.66
N PRO A 413 -12.81 -24.58 -1.63
CA PRO A 413 -14.13 -25.13 -1.89
C PRO A 413 -14.33 -25.56 -3.34
N LYS A 414 -13.56 -25.02 -4.30
CA LYS A 414 -13.69 -25.35 -5.72
C LYS A 414 -13.13 -26.73 -6.03
N THR A 415 -11.99 -27.06 -5.46
CA THR A 415 -11.34 -28.37 -5.64
C THR A 415 -11.80 -29.39 -4.61
N GLY A 416 -12.37 -28.93 -3.48
CA GLY A 416 -12.68 -29.75 -2.32
C GLY A 416 -11.43 -30.14 -1.51
N ALA A 417 -10.28 -29.55 -1.83
CA ALA A 417 -9.03 -29.80 -1.11
C ALA A 417 -9.00 -29.07 0.23
N SER A 418 -8.49 -29.76 1.25
CA SER A 418 -8.21 -29.14 2.55
C SER A 418 -6.91 -29.65 3.14
N SER A 419 -6.22 -28.80 3.89
CA SER A 419 -5.04 -29.20 4.66
C SER A 419 -5.08 -28.64 6.09
N ARG A 420 -4.51 -29.39 7.01
CA ARG A 420 -4.34 -29.00 8.40
C ARG A 420 -2.93 -29.40 8.83
N SER A 421 -2.22 -28.48 9.45
CA SER A 421 -0.89 -28.78 9.99
C SER A 421 -0.71 -28.21 11.39
N LEU A 422 0.00 -28.92 12.23
CA LEU A 422 0.29 -28.59 13.61
C LEU A 422 1.80 -28.64 13.84
N LEU A 423 2.37 -27.65 14.57
CA LEU A 423 3.77 -27.57 14.99
C LEU A 423 4.73 -27.86 13.83
N TRP A 424 4.69 -26.94 12.79
CA TRP A 424 5.60 -27.02 11.65
C TRP A 424 5.59 -28.37 10.93
N ASN A 425 4.39 -28.95 10.75
CA ASN A 425 4.15 -30.28 10.16
C ASN A 425 4.62 -31.47 11.02
N LEU A 426 4.79 -31.32 12.34
CA LEU A 426 4.86 -32.47 13.25
C LEU A 426 3.71 -33.42 13.02
N TRP A 427 2.53 -32.83 12.80
CA TRP A 427 1.35 -33.53 12.29
C TRP A 427 0.76 -32.73 11.13
N ARG A 428 0.44 -33.43 10.02
CA ARG A 428 -0.19 -32.84 8.86
C ARG A 428 -1.22 -33.80 8.27
N ARG A 429 -2.37 -33.28 7.89
CA ARG A 429 -3.41 -33.98 7.17
C ARG A 429 -3.81 -33.19 5.93
N ASP A 430 -3.69 -33.81 4.77
CA ASP A 430 -4.13 -33.31 3.48
C ASP A 430 -5.29 -34.17 2.99
N GLU A 431 -6.37 -33.54 2.58
CA GLU A 431 -7.61 -34.16 2.19
C GLU A 431 -8.03 -33.61 0.81
N THR A 432 -8.25 -34.52 -0.13
CA THR A 432 -8.81 -34.26 -1.45
C THR A 432 -10.08 -35.06 -1.61
N LYS A 433 -10.80 -34.90 -2.72
CA LYS A 433 -12.06 -35.65 -2.96
C LYS A 433 -11.90 -37.16 -2.77
N ASP A 434 -10.79 -37.72 -3.24
CA ASP A 434 -10.60 -39.18 -3.34
C ASP A 434 -9.55 -39.72 -2.37
N THR A 435 -8.78 -38.85 -1.71
CA THR A 435 -7.63 -39.29 -0.91
C THR A 435 -7.49 -38.44 0.35
N VAL A 436 -7.29 -39.13 1.46
CA VAL A 436 -6.86 -38.51 2.75
C VAL A 436 -5.46 -38.99 3.07
N ARG A 437 -4.53 -38.06 3.17
CA ARG A 437 -3.13 -38.32 3.57
C ARG A 437 -2.90 -37.75 4.94
N THR A 438 -2.32 -38.53 5.85
CA THR A 438 -1.91 -38.04 7.17
C THR A 438 -0.44 -38.39 7.37
N SER A 439 0.31 -37.39 7.82
CA SER A 439 1.73 -37.50 8.18
C SER A 439 1.88 -37.15 9.66
N SER A 440 2.48 -38.01 10.44
CA SER A 440 2.70 -37.81 11.88
C SER A 440 4.18 -37.95 12.19
N PHE A 441 4.63 -37.18 13.21
CA PHE A 441 6.03 -37.12 13.63
C PHE A 441 6.98 -36.78 12.48
N PHE A 442 6.68 -35.66 11.78
CA PHE A 442 7.42 -35.19 10.61
C PHE A 442 7.56 -36.25 9.48
N GLY A 443 6.61 -37.15 9.32
CA GLY A 443 6.63 -38.14 8.26
C GLY A 443 7.16 -39.53 8.66
N VAL A 444 7.46 -39.74 9.93
CA VAL A 444 7.84 -41.09 10.42
C VAL A 444 6.70 -42.08 10.19
N VAL A 445 5.48 -41.68 10.45
CA VAL A 445 4.28 -42.47 10.17
C VAL A 445 3.43 -41.73 9.14
N ARG A 446 3.18 -42.36 8.00
CA ARG A 446 2.36 -41.84 6.92
C ARG A 446 1.22 -42.79 6.62
N THR A 447 0.02 -42.25 6.51
CA THR A 447 -1.16 -42.99 6.11
C THR A 447 -1.77 -42.38 4.85
N ARG A 448 -2.25 -43.21 3.94
CA ARG A 448 -3.05 -42.82 2.78
C ARG A 448 -4.30 -43.64 2.79
N ARG A 449 -5.44 -42.98 2.86
CA ARG A 449 -6.77 -43.60 2.75
C ARG A 449 -7.39 -43.21 1.42
N THR A 450 -7.77 -44.21 0.64
CA THR A 450 -8.52 -44.11 -0.63
C THR A 450 -9.82 -44.92 -0.53
N ALA A 451 -10.63 -44.92 -1.55
CA ALA A 451 -11.82 -45.77 -1.63
C ALA A 451 -11.47 -47.26 -1.45
N ASP A 452 -10.31 -47.69 -1.98
CA ASP A 452 -9.85 -49.08 -1.98
C ASP A 452 -9.26 -49.55 -0.65
N GLY A 453 -9.04 -48.60 0.32
CA GLY A 453 -8.51 -48.98 1.62
C GLY A 453 -7.50 -47.99 2.20
N THR A 454 -6.87 -48.41 3.31
CA THR A 454 -5.86 -47.61 3.99
C THR A 454 -4.48 -48.25 3.87
N SER A 455 -3.54 -47.52 3.31
CA SER A 455 -2.14 -47.93 3.20
C SER A 455 -1.26 -47.17 4.21
N TRP A 456 -0.31 -47.87 4.80
CA TRP A 456 0.62 -47.34 5.79
C TRP A 456 2.03 -47.35 5.23
N ARG A 457 2.82 -46.32 5.57
CA ARG A 457 4.27 -46.22 5.30
C ARG A 457 4.96 -45.68 6.53
N TYR A 458 6.15 -46.22 6.76
CA TYR A 458 6.98 -45.84 7.91
C TYR A 458 8.34 -45.35 7.44
N PHE A 459 8.97 -44.53 8.25
CA PHE A 459 10.33 -44.03 8.02
C PHE A 459 10.48 -43.33 6.67
N TRP A 460 9.52 -42.36 6.38
CA TRP A 460 9.55 -41.47 5.20
C TRP A 460 9.45 -42.17 3.83
N ARG A 461 9.20 -43.45 3.77
CA ARG A 461 9.04 -44.18 2.49
C ARG A 461 7.91 -43.57 1.69
N PRO A 462 8.13 -43.20 0.40
CA PRO A 462 7.08 -42.68 -0.46
C PRO A 462 6.01 -43.74 -0.76
N PHE A 463 4.81 -43.30 -1.14
CA PHE A 463 3.81 -44.15 -1.74
C PHE A 463 4.18 -44.41 -3.21
N ALA A 464 3.79 -45.55 -3.77
CA ALA A 464 4.20 -45.99 -5.10
C ALA A 464 3.84 -44.98 -6.22
N ASP A 465 2.77 -44.22 -6.04
CA ASP A 465 2.25 -43.24 -7.01
C ASP A 465 2.71 -41.81 -6.71
N GLU A 466 3.53 -41.58 -5.72
CA GLU A 466 4.14 -40.26 -5.52
C GLU A 466 5.14 -40.05 -6.66
N PRO A 467 5.05 -38.92 -7.40
CA PRO A 467 6.00 -38.65 -8.46
C PRO A 467 7.40 -38.74 -7.87
N LYS A 468 8.27 -39.49 -8.53
CA LYS A 468 9.69 -39.52 -8.17
C LYS A 468 10.16 -38.08 -8.09
N PRO A 469 10.95 -37.72 -7.09
CA PRO A 469 11.46 -36.36 -6.97
C PRO A 469 12.06 -35.96 -8.30
N SER A 470 11.46 -34.99 -8.97
CA SER A 470 12.13 -34.37 -10.12
C SER A 470 13.40 -33.75 -9.56
N ALA A 471 14.54 -34.14 -10.09
CA ALA A 471 15.81 -33.50 -9.77
C ALA A 471 15.57 -31.99 -9.72
N VAL A 472 15.95 -31.34 -8.62
CA VAL A 472 15.88 -29.89 -8.52
C VAL A 472 16.49 -29.35 -9.81
N PRO A 473 15.77 -28.58 -10.63
CA PRO A 473 16.35 -28.12 -11.86
C PRO A 473 17.63 -27.42 -11.49
N THR A 474 18.75 -27.82 -12.06
CA THR A 474 20.01 -27.09 -12.02
C THR A 474 19.82 -25.78 -12.82
N ALA A 475 18.84 -25.01 -12.43
CA ALA A 475 18.48 -23.74 -13.05
C ALA A 475 19.35 -22.61 -12.54
N LEU A 476 20.62 -22.93 -12.41
CA LEU A 476 21.74 -22.05 -12.57
C LEU A 476 22.56 -22.51 -13.80
N ALA A 477 21.88 -23.03 -14.83
CA ALA A 477 22.46 -22.95 -16.15
C ALA A 477 22.71 -21.46 -16.39
N SER A 478 23.96 -21.12 -16.47
CA SER A 478 24.46 -19.81 -16.87
C SER A 478 23.60 -19.31 -18.02
N PRO A 479 23.16 -18.03 -18.01
CA PRO A 479 22.60 -17.47 -19.20
C PRO A 479 23.63 -17.70 -20.29
N THR A 480 23.22 -18.43 -21.32
CA THR A 480 23.98 -18.55 -22.56
C THR A 480 24.49 -17.16 -22.89
N THR A 481 25.81 -17.06 -22.93
CA THR A 481 26.57 -15.91 -23.37
C THR A 481 26.14 -15.57 -24.81
N GLY A 482 25.16 -14.72 -24.88
CA GLY A 482 24.67 -14.14 -26.11
C GLY A 482 24.18 -12.76 -25.80
N ALA A 483 25.01 -11.79 -26.10
CA ALA A 483 24.73 -10.37 -26.19
C ALA A 483 24.92 -9.52 -24.94
N HIS A 484 25.94 -8.68 -25.04
CA HIS A 484 26.17 -7.38 -24.45
C HIS A 484 26.37 -7.29 -22.92
N ARG A 485 27.65 -7.46 -22.56
CA ARG A 485 28.28 -6.70 -21.48
C ARG A 485 28.09 -5.21 -21.78
N GLY A 486 27.02 -4.64 -21.27
CA GLY A 486 26.90 -3.19 -21.12
C GLY A 486 27.61 -2.80 -19.85
N ASP A 487 28.76 -2.18 -19.98
CA ASP A 487 29.55 -1.61 -18.91
C ASP A 487 28.71 -0.62 -18.11
N LEU A 488 28.68 -0.78 -16.79
CA LEU A 488 28.06 0.15 -15.85
C LEU A 488 28.71 1.56 -15.87
N PHE A 489 29.77 1.77 -16.66
CA PHE A 489 30.54 3.01 -16.80
C PHE A 489 30.99 3.25 -18.24
N GLY A 490 30.13 3.08 -19.24
CA GLY A 490 30.50 3.39 -20.63
C GLY A 490 30.54 4.89 -20.92
N PRO A 491 31.47 5.36 -21.79
CA PRO A 491 31.63 6.77 -22.11
C PRO A 491 30.46 7.30 -22.95
N ARG A 492 30.19 8.59 -22.79
CA ARG A 492 29.16 9.34 -23.51
C ARG A 492 29.39 9.28 -25.03
N PRO A 493 28.38 9.03 -25.88
CA PRO A 493 28.48 9.33 -27.28
C PRO A 493 28.43 10.84 -27.48
N ALA A 494 29.35 11.32 -28.34
CA ALA A 494 29.45 12.70 -28.76
C ALA A 494 28.22 13.14 -29.57
N ARG A 495 27.78 14.39 -29.32
CA ARG A 495 26.74 15.06 -30.10
C ARG A 495 27.15 15.19 -31.55
N GLY A 496 26.50 14.48 -32.44
CA GLY A 496 26.50 14.75 -33.86
C GLY A 496 25.42 15.77 -34.21
N VAL A 497 25.85 16.92 -34.68
CA VAL A 497 25.00 17.93 -35.32
C VAL A 497 24.65 17.42 -36.71
N THR A 498 23.39 17.28 -37.03
CA THR A 498 22.92 17.29 -38.41
C THR A 498 21.68 18.15 -38.55
N ALA A 499 21.85 19.16 -39.38
CA ALA A 499 20.84 20.11 -39.80
C ALA A 499 19.92 19.52 -40.91
N GLY A 500 18.70 20.03 -40.98
CA GLY A 500 17.91 20.17 -42.20
C GLY A 500 16.96 19.01 -42.50
N THR A 501 15.67 19.19 -42.61
CA THR A 501 15.00 19.79 -43.78
C THR A 501 13.48 19.83 -43.52
N VAL A 502 12.92 20.98 -43.85
CA VAL A 502 11.51 21.31 -44.00
C VAL A 502 10.84 20.42 -45.05
N ALA A 503 9.63 19.94 -44.80
CA ALA A 503 8.59 19.84 -45.82
C ALA A 503 7.18 19.69 -45.18
N ALA A 504 6.28 20.53 -45.65
CA ALA A 504 4.88 20.68 -45.35
C ALA A 504 4.03 19.44 -45.74
N ARG A 505 3.05 19.12 -44.89
CA ARG A 505 1.63 19.05 -45.28
C ARG A 505 0.79 18.93 -44.02
#